data_672392e359c1b2c502ebbfe59c31818e
#
_entry.id   672392e359c1b2c502ebbfe59c31818e
#
_cell.length_a   1.000
_cell.length_b   1.000
_cell.length_c   1.000
_cell.angle_alpha   90.00
_cell.angle_beta   90.00
_cell.angle_gamma   90.00
#
_symmetry.space_group_name_H-M   'P 1'
#
loop_
_entity.id
_entity.type
_entity.pdbx_description
1 polymer ?
#
loop_
_entity_poly.entity_id
_entity_poly.type
_entity_poly.pdbx_seq_one_letter_code
_entity_poly.pdbx_strand_id
1 'polypeptide(L)'
;MKILLTGGCGFIGSNFVRFALGAGGDLSIVNLDALTYSGNPENLADLGDDNRYRFVKGDIRDLDLMAELIGECDAVVHMAAESHVDRSIIDARPFIQTNVLGTQTLLDALRRADPGNDKRFVHVSTDEVYGSLPLDRPDLLFTEDTPTDPKSPYAASKAASDFLVRAAVHTFGVNACITNCSNNFGPYQFPEKVIPLFVTNLIEGKKVPLYGDGLNVRDWLHVDDHCEAILAVLERGERGRTYNIGGNNERSNIDLTHQILAIMGFGDEMIQPVKDRPGHDRRYAIDAGRIERELGWTPSRSAWPLALRETIAWYKDNPQWWRRVKSGAYRAYYEQQYGSKA
;
A
#
# COMPACT_ATOMS: atom_id res chain seq x y z
N MET A 1 -13.13 -8.68 -18.33
CA MET A 1 -13.03 -9.13 -16.92
C MET A 1 -13.51 -7.99 -16.01
N LYS A 2 -14.48 -8.27 -15.13
CA LYS A 2 -15.01 -7.31 -14.15
C LYS A 2 -14.38 -7.58 -12.78
N ILE A 3 -13.71 -6.59 -12.20
CA ILE A 3 -12.94 -6.70 -10.96
C ILE A 3 -13.69 -6.00 -9.82
N LEU A 4 -13.91 -6.67 -8.70
CA LEU A 4 -14.20 -5.99 -7.44
C LEU A 4 -12.88 -5.56 -6.80
N LEU A 5 -12.67 -4.24 -6.73
CA LEU A 5 -11.54 -3.64 -6.02
C LEU A 5 -12.01 -3.08 -4.68
N THR A 6 -11.40 -3.47 -3.59
CA THR A 6 -11.67 -2.85 -2.27
C THR A 6 -10.56 -1.88 -1.90
N GLY A 7 -10.91 -0.71 -1.35
CA GLY A 7 -9.96 0.33 -1.00
C GLY A 7 -9.46 1.16 -2.19
N GLY A 8 -10.26 1.25 -3.25
CA GLY A 8 -9.85 1.91 -4.49
C GLY A 8 -9.80 3.44 -4.43
N CYS A 9 -10.33 4.09 -3.39
CA CYS A 9 -10.15 5.53 -3.17
C CYS A 9 -8.86 5.88 -2.42
N GLY A 10 -8.10 4.89 -1.94
CA GLY A 10 -6.79 5.06 -1.33
C GLY A 10 -5.68 5.30 -2.37
N PHE A 11 -4.44 5.42 -1.88
CA PHE A 11 -3.25 5.67 -2.70
C PHE A 11 -3.03 4.59 -3.77
N ILE A 12 -2.76 3.34 -3.35
CA ILE A 12 -2.47 2.24 -4.29
C ILE A 12 -3.71 1.91 -5.12
N GLY A 13 -4.88 1.87 -4.47
CA GLY A 13 -6.14 1.53 -5.13
C GLY A 13 -6.52 2.48 -6.27
N SER A 14 -6.37 3.80 -6.08
CA SER A 14 -6.68 4.79 -7.13
C SER A 14 -5.71 4.72 -8.32
N ASN A 15 -4.43 4.45 -8.05
CA ASN A 15 -3.46 4.21 -9.12
C ASN A 15 -3.75 2.88 -9.84
N PHE A 16 -4.16 1.83 -9.12
CA PHE A 16 -4.56 0.57 -9.75
C PHE A 16 -5.77 0.72 -10.67
N VAL A 17 -6.81 1.49 -10.26
CA VAL A 17 -7.95 1.79 -11.13
C VAL A 17 -7.47 2.45 -12.44
N ARG A 18 -6.63 3.48 -12.34
CA ARG A 18 -6.10 4.19 -13.51
C ARG A 18 -5.24 3.28 -14.39
N PHE A 19 -4.35 2.51 -13.76
CA PHE A 19 -3.47 1.60 -14.47
C PHE A 19 -4.25 0.52 -15.22
N ALA A 20 -5.17 -0.17 -14.53
CA ALA A 20 -5.95 -1.26 -15.12
C ALA A 20 -6.87 -0.79 -16.26
N LEU A 21 -7.57 0.34 -16.09
CA LEU A 21 -8.41 0.91 -17.16
C LEU A 21 -7.57 1.48 -18.31
N GLY A 22 -6.34 1.95 -18.03
CA GLY A 22 -5.39 2.47 -19.03
C GLY A 22 -4.65 1.37 -19.80
N ALA A 23 -4.52 0.17 -19.26
CA ALA A 23 -3.86 -0.96 -19.92
C ALA A 23 -4.61 -1.47 -21.17
N GLY A 24 -5.84 -1.01 -21.37
CA GLY A 24 -6.67 -1.44 -22.50
C GLY A 24 -7.42 -2.75 -22.22
N GLY A 25 -8.12 -3.24 -23.25
CA GLY A 25 -8.94 -4.45 -23.13
C GLY A 25 -10.30 -4.21 -22.46
N ASP A 26 -11.04 -5.31 -22.23
CA ASP A 26 -12.40 -5.28 -21.66
C ASP A 26 -12.38 -5.37 -20.12
N LEU A 27 -11.51 -4.57 -19.47
CA LEU A 27 -11.48 -4.47 -18.02
C LEU A 27 -12.52 -3.46 -17.52
N SER A 28 -13.26 -3.84 -16.47
CA SER A 28 -14.13 -2.93 -15.73
C SER A 28 -13.96 -3.13 -14.23
N ILE A 29 -14.15 -2.06 -13.44
CA ILE A 29 -13.88 -2.05 -12.01
C ILE A 29 -15.11 -1.60 -11.23
N VAL A 30 -15.52 -2.40 -10.28
CA VAL A 30 -16.40 -2.01 -9.18
C VAL A 30 -15.50 -1.68 -7.99
N ASN A 31 -15.38 -0.40 -7.68
CA ASN A 31 -14.56 0.08 -6.56
C ASN A 31 -15.42 0.23 -5.31
N LEU A 32 -15.16 -0.59 -4.31
CA LEU A 32 -15.77 -0.43 -2.97
C LEU A 32 -14.77 0.26 -2.03
N ASP A 33 -15.22 1.32 -1.38
CA ASP A 33 -14.43 2.02 -0.37
C ASP A 33 -15.33 2.56 0.75
N ALA A 34 -14.89 2.42 1.99
CA ALA A 34 -15.60 2.92 3.17
C ALA A 34 -15.41 4.43 3.36
N LEU A 35 -14.48 5.05 2.62
CA LEU A 35 -14.09 6.46 2.75
C LEU A 35 -13.66 6.81 4.19
N THR A 36 -12.77 5.98 4.76
CA THR A 36 -12.11 6.29 6.01
C THR A 36 -11.10 7.43 5.79
N TYR A 37 -10.23 7.70 6.75
CA TYR A 37 -9.37 8.89 6.72
C TYR A 37 -8.46 9.03 5.47
N SER A 38 -8.07 7.91 4.84
CA SER A 38 -7.20 7.90 3.64
C SER A 38 -7.95 7.65 2.34
N GLY A 39 -9.23 7.29 2.39
CA GLY A 39 -10.09 7.11 1.23
C GLY A 39 -10.56 8.46 0.68
N ASN A 40 -10.01 8.89 -0.46
CA ASN A 40 -10.34 10.17 -1.09
C ASN A 40 -10.96 9.94 -2.47
N PRO A 41 -12.28 10.14 -2.66
CA PRO A 41 -12.94 9.94 -3.95
C PRO A 41 -12.44 10.92 -5.03
N GLU A 42 -11.84 12.07 -4.64
CA GLU A 42 -11.25 13.01 -5.59
C GLU A 42 -10.07 12.39 -6.37
N ASN A 43 -9.44 11.35 -5.84
CA ASN A 43 -8.40 10.61 -6.55
C ASN A 43 -8.87 10.02 -7.88
N LEU A 44 -10.17 9.83 -8.05
CA LEU A 44 -10.81 9.20 -9.22
C LEU A 44 -11.93 10.06 -9.82
N ALA A 45 -11.97 11.36 -9.50
CA ALA A 45 -13.06 12.25 -9.94
C ALA A 45 -13.15 12.38 -11.47
N ASP A 46 -12.03 12.25 -12.18
CA ASP A 46 -11.93 12.29 -13.63
C ASP A 46 -12.44 11.01 -14.33
N LEU A 47 -12.73 9.95 -13.59
CA LEU A 47 -13.27 8.70 -14.11
C LEU A 47 -14.79 8.57 -13.94
N GLY A 48 -15.46 9.60 -13.42
CA GLY A 48 -16.91 9.55 -13.13
C GLY A 48 -17.79 9.23 -14.34
N ASP A 49 -17.35 9.57 -15.54
CA ASP A 49 -18.07 9.32 -16.81
C ASP A 49 -17.58 8.07 -17.56
N ASP A 50 -16.56 7.34 -17.04
CA ASP A 50 -16.09 6.10 -17.66
C ASP A 50 -17.03 4.95 -17.28
N ASN A 51 -17.75 4.40 -18.26
CA ASN A 51 -18.72 3.31 -18.07
C ASN A 51 -18.09 1.99 -17.58
N ARG A 52 -16.76 1.88 -17.60
CA ARG A 52 -16.00 0.75 -17.05
C ARG A 52 -15.73 0.89 -15.56
N TYR A 53 -16.02 2.06 -14.97
CA TYR A 53 -15.79 2.34 -13.55
C TYR A 53 -17.10 2.57 -12.81
N ARG A 54 -17.29 1.88 -11.69
CA ARG A 54 -18.41 2.08 -10.77
C ARG A 54 -17.92 2.20 -9.34
N PHE A 55 -18.27 3.29 -8.67
CA PHE A 55 -18.00 3.46 -7.25
C PHE A 55 -19.16 2.97 -6.39
N VAL A 56 -18.83 2.25 -5.29
CA VAL A 56 -19.75 1.81 -4.24
C VAL A 56 -19.18 2.23 -2.90
N LYS A 57 -19.90 3.06 -2.16
CA LYS A 57 -19.54 3.35 -0.77
C LYS A 57 -20.04 2.21 0.13
N GLY A 58 -19.10 1.52 0.81
CA GLY A 58 -19.46 0.39 1.67
C GLY A 58 -18.25 -0.10 2.47
N ASP A 59 -18.54 -0.95 3.45
CA ASP A 59 -17.53 -1.54 4.34
C ASP A 59 -17.33 -3.02 3.99
N ILE A 60 -16.07 -3.45 3.90
CA ILE A 60 -15.72 -4.86 3.64
C ILE A 60 -16.24 -5.84 4.71
N ARG A 61 -16.68 -5.33 5.86
CA ARG A 61 -17.27 -6.12 6.95
C ARG A 61 -18.77 -6.40 6.76
N ASP A 62 -19.38 -5.82 5.72
CA ASP A 62 -20.78 -6.12 5.36
C ASP A 62 -20.81 -7.36 4.45
N LEU A 63 -21.13 -8.51 5.07
CA LEU A 63 -21.13 -9.81 4.39
C LEU A 63 -22.11 -9.87 3.22
N ASP A 64 -23.29 -9.30 3.36
CA ASP A 64 -24.33 -9.38 2.32
C ASP A 64 -23.97 -8.50 1.14
N LEU A 65 -23.50 -7.27 1.38
CA LEU A 65 -23.00 -6.37 0.34
C LEU A 65 -21.80 -7.00 -0.39
N MET A 66 -20.86 -7.61 0.35
CA MET A 66 -19.70 -8.26 -0.27
C MET A 66 -20.10 -9.44 -1.13
N ALA A 67 -21.03 -10.29 -0.67
CA ALA A 67 -21.49 -11.43 -1.46
C ALA A 67 -22.22 -10.99 -2.74
N GLU A 68 -23.04 -9.94 -2.67
CA GLU A 68 -23.69 -9.33 -3.84
C GLU A 68 -22.65 -8.84 -4.87
N LEU A 69 -21.70 -7.98 -4.44
CA LEU A 69 -20.71 -7.39 -5.32
C LEU A 69 -19.75 -8.42 -5.92
N ILE A 70 -19.33 -9.42 -5.12
CA ILE A 70 -18.50 -10.53 -5.62
C ILE A 70 -19.28 -11.35 -6.65
N GLY A 71 -20.59 -11.56 -6.43
CA GLY A 71 -21.46 -12.27 -7.38
C GLY A 71 -21.46 -11.65 -8.78
N GLU A 72 -21.38 -10.33 -8.85
CA GLU A 72 -21.36 -9.55 -10.10
C GLU A 72 -19.99 -9.53 -10.81
N CYS A 73 -18.89 -9.89 -10.15
CA CYS A 73 -17.52 -9.72 -10.64
C CYS A 73 -16.87 -11.07 -10.97
N ASP A 74 -15.85 -11.03 -11.83
CA ASP A 74 -15.05 -12.21 -12.22
C ASP A 74 -13.90 -12.46 -11.25
N ALA A 75 -13.41 -11.40 -10.58
CA ALA A 75 -12.28 -11.46 -9.68
C ALA A 75 -12.36 -10.40 -8.58
N VAL A 76 -11.56 -10.58 -7.52
CA VAL A 76 -11.45 -9.65 -6.39
C VAL A 76 -10.00 -9.25 -6.20
N VAL A 77 -9.73 -7.95 -6.10
CA VAL A 77 -8.46 -7.39 -5.65
C VAL A 77 -8.68 -6.67 -4.33
N HIS A 78 -8.14 -7.24 -3.25
CA HIS A 78 -8.39 -6.76 -1.90
C HIS A 78 -7.22 -5.88 -1.42
N MET A 79 -7.45 -4.54 -1.42
CA MET A 79 -6.49 -3.53 -0.96
C MET A 79 -7.00 -2.74 0.26
N ALA A 80 -8.29 -2.83 0.60
CA ALA A 80 -8.84 -2.12 1.76
C ALA A 80 -8.13 -2.55 3.04
N ALA A 81 -7.48 -1.60 3.71
CA ALA A 81 -6.75 -1.82 4.94
C ALA A 81 -6.53 -0.52 5.71
N GLU A 82 -6.47 -0.62 7.03
CA GLU A 82 -5.77 0.37 7.84
C GLU A 82 -4.26 0.12 7.71
N SER A 83 -3.45 1.16 7.37
CA SER A 83 -2.06 0.95 6.91
C SER A 83 -1.00 1.84 7.56
N HIS A 84 -1.36 2.72 8.51
CA HIS A 84 -0.40 3.63 9.12
C HIS A 84 0.14 3.08 10.44
N VAL A 85 1.43 2.70 10.47
CA VAL A 85 2.07 2.07 11.63
C VAL A 85 1.91 2.90 12.90
N ASP A 86 2.20 4.22 12.87
CA ASP A 86 2.13 5.06 14.07
C ASP A 86 0.70 5.12 14.65
N ARG A 87 -0.33 5.15 13.77
CA ARG A 87 -1.73 5.06 14.21
C ARG A 87 -2.02 3.71 14.86
N SER A 88 -1.43 2.61 14.37
CA SER A 88 -1.61 1.28 14.95
C SER A 88 -1.00 1.16 16.35
N ILE A 89 0.07 1.92 16.64
CA ILE A 89 0.69 2.01 17.97
C ILE A 89 -0.19 2.79 18.94
N ILE A 90 -0.91 3.81 18.43
CA ILE A 90 -1.85 4.60 19.24
C ILE A 90 -3.12 3.79 19.56
N ASP A 91 -3.73 3.16 18.54
CA ASP A 91 -4.92 2.29 18.69
C ASP A 91 -4.90 1.17 17.63
N ALA A 92 -4.70 -0.06 18.08
CA ALA A 92 -4.65 -1.24 17.22
C ALA A 92 -6.03 -1.75 16.79
N ARG A 93 -7.11 -1.37 17.47
CA ARG A 93 -8.47 -1.92 17.24
C ARG A 93 -8.99 -1.73 15.82
N PRO A 94 -8.88 -0.55 15.18
CA PRO A 94 -9.29 -0.38 13.79
C PRO A 94 -8.56 -1.32 12.83
N PHE A 95 -7.28 -1.61 13.10
CA PHE A 95 -6.46 -2.53 12.28
C PHE A 95 -6.96 -3.97 12.38
N ILE A 96 -7.31 -4.43 13.57
CA ILE A 96 -7.91 -5.77 13.75
C ILE A 96 -9.27 -5.85 13.08
N GLN A 97 -10.10 -4.83 13.23
CA GLN A 97 -11.45 -4.81 12.65
C GLN A 97 -11.41 -4.79 11.12
N THR A 98 -10.56 -3.96 10.53
CA THR A 98 -10.48 -3.82 9.07
C THR A 98 -9.65 -4.93 8.46
N ASN A 99 -8.40 -5.11 8.91
CA ASN A 99 -7.46 -5.99 8.23
C ASN A 99 -7.76 -7.47 8.51
N VAL A 100 -8.21 -7.82 9.73
CA VAL A 100 -8.46 -9.23 10.10
C VAL A 100 -9.92 -9.60 9.85
N LEU A 101 -10.86 -8.94 10.54
CA LEU A 101 -12.29 -9.27 10.41
C LEU A 101 -12.80 -8.93 9.01
N GLY A 102 -12.39 -7.80 8.42
CA GLY A 102 -12.77 -7.44 7.06
C GLY A 102 -12.28 -8.46 6.02
N THR A 103 -11.03 -8.93 6.12
CA THR A 103 -10.52 -9.99 5.24
C THR A 103 -11.29 -11.30 5.45
N GLN A 104 -11.58 -11.69 6.70
CA GLN A 104 -12.40 -12.89 6.96
C GLN A 104 -13.79 -12.76 6.33
N THR A 105 -14.44 -11.62 6.49
CA THR A 105 -15.78 -11.37 5.90
C THR A 105 -15.75 -11.48 4.38
N LEU A 106 -14.70 -10.93 3.71
CA LEU A 106 -14.52 -11.08 2.26
C LEU A 106 -14.34 -12.53 1.83
N LEU A 107 -13.57 -13.33 2.58
CA LEU A 107 -13.37 -14.75 2.30
C LEU A 107 -14.68 -15.54 2.46
N ASP A 108 -15.48 -15.22 3.48
CA ASP A 108 -16.79 -15.85 3.70
C ASP A 108 -17.79 -15.44 2.59
N ALA A 109 -17.78 -14.16 2.19
CA ALA A 109 -18.58 -13.66 1.09
C ALA A 109 -18.20 -14.32 -0.25
N LEU A 110 -16.89 -14.48 -0.51
CA LEU A 110 -16.38 -15.16 -1.70
C LEU A 110 -16.88 -16.61 -1.76
N ARG A 111 -16.75 -17.36 -0.66
CA ARG A 111 -17.24 -18.75 -0.58
C ARG A 111 -18.74 -18.86 -0.78
N ARG A 112 -19.52 -17.86 -0.33
CA ARG A 112 -20.97 -17.80 -0.52
C ARG A 112 -21.35 -17.48 -1.96
N ALA A 113 -20.63 -16.56 -2.61
CA ALA A 113 -20.93 -16.08 -3.97
C ALA A 113 -20.32 -16.96 -5.08
N ASP A 114 -19.28 -17.74 -4.75
CA ASP A 114 -18.49 -18.56 -5.68
C ASP A 114 -18.18 -19.95 -5.08
N PRO A 115 -19.18 -20.83 -4.92
CA PRO A 115 -18.97 -22.17 -4.36
C PRO A 115 -18.03 -23.05 -5.19
N GLY A 116 -17.86 -22.72 -6.49
CA GLY A 116 -16.96 -23.42 -7.41
C GLY A 116 -15.50 -23.04 -7.27
N ASN A 117 -15.18 -21.94 -6.57
CA ASN A 117 -13.85 -21.36 -6.47
C ASN A 117 -13.24 -20.95 -7.83
N ASP A 118 -14.08 -20.50 -8.78
CA ASP A 118 -13.65 -20.09 -10.11
C ASP A 118 -13.09 -18.66 -10.12
N LYS A 119 -13.58 -17.80 -9.19
CA LYS A 119 -13.17 -16.41 -9.11
C LYS A 119 -11.80 -16.27 -8.44
N ARG A 120 -10.93 -15.46 -9.05
CA ARG A 120 -9.62 -15.13 -8.50
C ARG A 120 -9.72 -14.10 -7.37
N PHE A 121 -9.00 -14.34 -6.29
CA PHE A 121 -8.83 -13.40 -5.17
C PHE A 121 -7.35 -13.03 -5.00
N VAL A 122 -7.00 -11.76 -5.16
CA VAL A 122 -5.65 -11.25 -4.87
C VAL A 122 -5.69 -10.44 -3.58
N HIS A 123 -4.99 -10.91 -2.57
CA HIS A 123 -4.80 -10.21 -1.29
C HIS A 123 -3.53 -9.40 -1.31
N VAL A 124 -3.64 -8.07 -1.22
CA VAL A 124 -2.48 -7.17 -1.18
C VAL A 124 -2.02 -6.99 0.26
N SER A 125 -0.82 -7.48 0.56
CA SER A 125 -0.16 -7.42 1.87
C SER A 125 1.13 -6.58 1.80
N THR A 126 2.06 -6.78 2.72
CA THR A 126 3.25 -5.95 2.92
C THR A 126 4.45 -6.81 3.34
N ASP A 127 5.65 -6.38 3.02
CA ASP A 127 6.91 -6.98 3.49
C ASP A 127 7.12 -6.82 5.01
N GLU A 128 6.43 -5.88 5.65
CA GLU A 128 6.48 -5.68 7.09
C GLU A 128 6.07 -6.92 7.90
N VAL A 129 5.36 -7.88 7.28
CA VAL A 129 4.99 -9.15 7.92
C VAL A 129 6.19 -10.03 8.24
N TYR A 130 7.31 -9.85 7.52
CA TYR A 130 8.54 -10.63 7.73
C TYR A 130 9.39 -10.13 8.90
N GLY A 131 9.14 -8.93 9.40
CA GLY A 131 9.90 -8.31 10.49
C GLY A 131 11.07 -7.48 9.99
N SER A 132 12.23 -7.53 10.67
CA SER A 132 13.36 -6.64 10.42
C SER A 132 14.64 -7.40 10.09
N LEU A 133 15.34 -6.97 9.04
CA LEU A 133 16.68 -7.43 8.71
C LEU A 133 17.74 -6.59 9.43
N PRO A 134 18.91 -7.18 9.78
CA PRO A 134 20.04 -6.44 10.34
C PRO A 134 20.71 -5.57 9.26
N LEU A 135 21.23 -4.40 9.68
CA LEU A 135 21.90 -3.45 8.77
C LEU A 135 23.27 -3.96 8.28
N ASP A 136 23.95 -4.76 9.08
CA ASP A 136 25.28 -5.30 8.80
C ASP A 136 25.27 -6.55 7.91
N ARG A 137 24.10 -7.00 7.47
CA ARG A 137 23.89 -8.16 6.60
C ARG A 137 23.14 -7.78 5.31
N PRO A 138 23.77 -6.99 4.39
CA PRO A 138 23.13 -6.55 3.16
C PRO A 138 22.82 -7.70 2.19
N ASP A 139 23.41 -8.87 2.40
CA ASP A 139 23.18 -10.10 1.65
C ASP A 139 21.83 -10.78 1.96
N LEU A 140 21.21 -10.45 3.09
CA LEU A 140 19.92 -11.04 3.48
C LEU A 140 18.76 -10.30 2.82
N LEU A 141 17.83 -11.07 2.24
CA LEU A 141 16.58 -10.60 1.66
C LEU A 141 15.42 -11.42 2.20
N PHE A 142 14.26 -10.83 2.33
CA PHE A 142 13.03 -11.55 2.59
C PHE A 142 12.56 -12.27 1.32
N THR A 143 12.45 -13.58 1.41
CA THR A 143 11.80 -14.43 0.40
C THR A 143 10.40 -14.78 0.85
N GLU A 144 9.58 -15.33 -0.04
CA GLU A 144 8.22 -15.78 0.32
C GLU A 144 8.22 -16.97 1.29
N ASP A 145 9.37 -17.61 1.50
CA ASP A 145 9.56 -18.70 2.45
C ASP A 145 10.11 -18.20 3.80
N THR A 146 10.42 -16.91 3.92
CA THR A 146 10.84 -16.29 5.19
C THR A 146 9.71 -16.39 6.22
N PRO A 147 9.98 -16.90 7.44
CA PRO A 147 8.99 -16.90 8.52
C PRO A 147 8.50 -15.49 8.85
N THR A 148 7.21 -15.36 9.14
CA THR A 148 6.63 -14.08 9.58
C THR A 148 7.03 -13.76 11.01
N ASP A 149 7.49 -12.51 11.25
CA ASP A 149 7.89 -12.00 12.56
C ASP A 149 7.51 -10.51 12.73
N PRO A 150 6.21 -10.15 12.62
CA PRO A 150 5.74 -8.77 12.59
C PRO A 150 6.04 -8.05 13.90
N LYS A 151 6.55 -6.79 13.83
CA LYS A 151 6.98 -6.01 15.00
C LYS A 151 6.03 -4.86 15.36
N SER A 152 4.99 -4.61 14.57
CA SER A 152 3.99 -3.57 14.83
C SER A 152 2.57 -4.15 14.83
N PRO A 153 1.58 -3.49 15.49
CA PRO A 153 0.19 -3.93 15.43
C PRO A 153 -0.37 -3.95 14.00
N TYR A 154 0.05 -3.01 13.14
CA TYR A 154 -0.27 -3.03 11.71
C TYR A 154 0.28 -4.29 11.03
N ALA A 155 1.59 -4.54 11.12
CA ALA A 155 2.22 -5.71 10.51
C ALA A 155 1.61 -7.02 11.04
N ALA A 156 1.32 -7.10 12.35
CA ALA A 156 0.66 -8.26 12.95
C ALA A 156 -0.76 -8.47 12.39
N SER A 157 -1.53 -7.41 12.16
CA SER A 157 -2.86 -7.51 11.55
C SER A 157 -2.81 -7.96 10.09
N LYS A 158 -1.78 -7.53 9.32
CA LYS A 158 -1.56 -7.99 7.95
C LYS A 158 -1.10 -9.45 7.89
N ALA A 159 -0.18 -9.86 8.76
CA ALA A 159 0.21 -11.26 8.88
C ALA A 159 -0.98 -12.16 9.24
N ALA A 160 -1.85 -11.72 10.15
CA ALA A 160 -3.07 -12.45 10.49
C ALA A 160 -4.00 -12.60 9.28
N SER A 161 -4.19 -11.57 8.47
CA SER A 161 -4.98 -11.66 7.25
C SER A 161 -4.35 -12.58 6.21
N ASP A 162 -3.02 -12.58 6.05
CA ASP A 162 -2.31 -13.51 5.18
C ASP A 162 -2.56 -14.98 5.58
N PHE A 163 -2.54 -15.26 6.89
CA PHE A 163 -2.85 -16.61 7.41
C PHE A 163 -4.31 -17.01 7.16
N LEU A 164 -5.27 -16.08 7.27
CA LEU A 164 -6.67 -16.36 6.92
C LEU A 164 -6.83 -16.71 5.45
N VAL A 165 -6.16 -15.99 4.55
CA VAL A 165 -6.16 -16.30 3.11
C VAL A 165 -5.53 -17.66 2.83
N ARG A 166 -4.36 -17.96 3.41
CA ARG A 166 -3.71 -19.28 3.28
C ARG A 166 -4.60 -20.41 3.80
N ALA A 167 -5.25 -20.20 4.95
CA ALA A 167 -6.20 -21.16 5.51
C ALA A 167 -7.41 -21.37 4.59
N ALA A 168 -7.95 -20.31 3.98
CA ALA A 168 -9.07 -20.42 3.04
C ALA A 168 -8.68 -21.19 1.77
N VAL A 169 -7.48 -20.99 1.23
CA VAL A 169 -6.94 -21.78 0.12
C VAL A 169 -6.83 -23.25 0.49
N HIS A 170 -6.21 -23.54 1.64
CA HIS A 170 -5.93 -24.91 2.06
C HIS A 170 -7.21 -25.68 2.44
N THR A 171 -8.09 -25.03 3.21
CA THR A 171 -9.27 -25.70 3.79
C THR A 171 -10.45 -25.76 2.82
N PHE A 172 -10.65 -24.71 2.04
CA PHE A 172 -11.84 -24.55 1.19
C PHE A 172 -11.54 -24.52 -0.30
N GLY A 173 -10.25 -24.56 -0.70
CA GLY A 173 -9.85 -24.54 -2.11
C GLY A 173 -10.02 -23.18 -2.79
N VAL A 174 -10.15 -22.07 -2.03
CA VAL A 174 -10.29 -20.73 -2.59
C VAL A 174 -9.16 -20.41 -3.56
N ASN A 175 -9.50 -19.86 -4.73
CA ASN A 175 -8.51 -19.47 -5.74
C ASN A 175 -7.88 -18.12 -5.39
N ALA A 176 -6.99 -18.10 -4.40
CA ALA A 176 -6.36 -16.88 -3.92
C ALA A 176 -4.84 -16.88 -4.12
N CYS A 177 -4.29 -15.66 -4.32
CA CYS A 177 -2.87 -15.33 -4.22
C CYS A 177 -2.67 -14.22 -3.19
N ILE A 178 -1.47 -14.16 -2.60
CA ILE A 178 -1.04 -13.07 -1.71
C ILE A 178 0.09 -12.32 -2.38
N THR A 179 0.13 -10.99 -2.24
CA THR A 179 1.27 -10.18 -2.66
C THR A 179 1.84 -9.43 -1.46
N ASN A 180 3.14 -9.52 -1.23
CA ASN A 180 3.85 -8.75 -0.20
C ASN A 180 4.71 -7.71 -0.89
N CYS A 181 4.35 -6.43 -0.77
CA CYS A 181 5.07 -5.36 -1.43
C CYS A 181 6.00 -4.60 -0.50
N SER A 182 7.08 -4.05 -1.06
CA SER A 182 7.94 -3.08 -0.41
C SER A 182 7.31 -1.69 -0.33
N ASN A 183 8.05 -0.68 0.17
CA ASN A 183 7.52 0.66 0.40
C ASN A 183 7.13 1.35 -0.90
N ASN A 184 5.84 1.59 -1.09
CA ASN A 184 5.32 2.28 -2.27
C ASN A 184 5.50 3.79 -2.18
N PHE A 185 5.73 4.43 -3.34
CA PHE A 185 5.73 5.88 -3.52
C PHE A 185 5.16 6.27 -4.88
N GLY A 186 4.71 7.51 -5.02
CA GLY A 186 4.14 8.01 -6.28
C GLY A 186 3.00 9.01 -6.08
N PRO A 187 2.28 9.34 -7.17
CA PRO A 187 1.09 10.20 -7.15
C PRO A 187 0.00 9.73 -6.19
N TYR A 188 -0.74 10.67 -5.59
CA TYR A 188 -1.86 10.42 -4.68
C TYR A 188 -1.50 9.74 -3.34
N GLN A 189 -0.21 9.58 -3.01
CA GLN A 189 0.16 9.03 -1.70
C GLN A 189 -0.17 10.05 -0.59
N PHE A 190 -0.86 9.55 0.46
CA PHE A 190 -1.33 10.39 1.56
C PHE A 190 -0.16 11.10 2.28
N PRO A 191 -0.24 12.42 2.55
CA PRO A 191 0.88 13.25 3.01
C PRO A 191 1.30 13.02 4.47
N GLU A 192 0.95 11.89 5.07
CA GLU A 192 1.51 11.38 6.34
C GLU A 192 2.70 10.43 6.10
N LYS A 193 2.88 9.95 4.86
CA LYS A 193 4.00 9.07 4.49
C LYS A 193 5.23 9.90 4.14
N VAL A 194 6.43 9.36 4.36
CA VAL A 194 7.69 10.12 4.39
C VAL A 194 7.93 10.99 3.15
N ILE A 195 7.79 10.46 1.93
CA ILE A 195 8.07 11.25 0.71
C ILE A 195 7.08 12.41 0.57
N PRO A 196 5.75 12.20 0.54
CA PRO A 196 4.82 13.31 0.40
C PRO A 196 4.81 14.24 1.62
N LEU A 197 5.07 13.74 2.83
CA LEU A 197 5.21 14.55 4.03
C LEU A 197 6.36 15.54 3.88
N PHE A 198 7.54 15.06 3.49
CA PHE A 198 8.73 15.89 3.35
C PHE A 198 8.55 16.89 2.21
N VAL A 199 8.09 16.45 1.05
CA VAL A 199 7.86 17.31 -0.10
C VAL A 199 6.87 18.43 0.23
N THR A 200 5.71 18.10 0.82
CA THR A 200 4.69 19.10 1.13
C THR A 200 5.11 20.03 2.28
N ASN A 201 5.89 19.54 3.25
CA ASN A 201 6.47 20.39 4.28
C ASN A 201 7.45 21.41 3.69
N LEU A 202 8.35 20.98 2.81
CA LEU A 202 9.31 21.86 2.16
C LEU A 202 8.63 22.91 1.26
N ILE A 203 7.56 22.55 0.55
CA ILE A 203 6.74 23.51 -0.21
C ILE A 203 6.12 24.56 0.73
N GLU A 204 5.75 24.18 1.95
CA GLU A 204 5.22 25.09 2.98
C GLU A 204 6.29 25.81 3.80
N GLY A 205 7.59 25.66 3.48
CA GLY A 205 8.71 26.24 4.24
C GLY A 205 8.92 25.61 5.61
N LYS A 206 8.40 24.40 5.85
CA LYS A 206 8.52 23.67 7.11
C LYS A 206 9.66 22.66 7.04
N LYS A 207 10.25 22.37 8.21
CA LYS A 207 11.26 21.33 8.36
C LYS A 207 10.68 19.93 8.15
N VAL A 208 11.56 18.98 7.79
CA VAL A 208 11.23 17.57 7.60
C VAL A 208 11.62 16.77 8.85
N PRO A 209 10.67 16.03 9.47
CA PRO A 209 10.94 15.27 10.69
C PRO A 209 11.69 13.98 10.34
N LEU A 210 12.94 13.86 10.79
CA LEU A 210 13.75 12.64 10.63
C LEU A 210 13.76 11.84 11.94
N TYR A 211 13.25 10.60 11.90
CA TYR A 211 13.21 9.71 13.06
C TYR A 211 14.59 9.16 13.40
N GLY A 212 14.97 9.23 14.69
CA GLY A 212 16.16 8.63 15.25
C GLY A 212 17.45 9.06 14.55
N ASP A 213 18.26 8.09 14.14
CA ASP A 213 19.52 8.30 13.41
C ASP A 213 19.35 8.37 11.88
N GLY A 214 18.14 8.12 11.37
CA GLY A 214 17.84 8.10 9.95
C GLY A 214 18.42 6.91 9.18
N LEU A 215 19.05 5.94 9.86
CA LEU A 215 19.71 4.79 9.21
C LEU A 215 18.77 3.63 8.88
N ASN A 216 17.48 3.75 9.18
CA ASN A 216 16.50 2.74 8.78
C ASN A 216 16.42 2.67 7.26
N VAL A 217 16.56 1.46 6.71
CA VAL A 217 16.59 1.20 5.26
C VAL A 217 15.24 0.67 4.79
N ARG A 218 14.80 1.17 3.64
CA ARG A 218 13.57 0.72 2.96
C ARG A 218 13.85 0.47 1.48
N ASP A 219 13.21 -0.52 0.92
CA ASP A 219 13.15 -0.73 -0.52
C ASP A 219 11.98 0.08 -1.10
N TRP A 220 12.22 0.85 -2.16
CA TRP A 220 11.28 1.81 -2.72
C TRP A 220 10.75 1.35 -4.07
N LEU A 221 9.43 1.13 -4.14
CA LEU A 221 8.70 0.66 -5.30
C LEU A 221 7.76 1.75 -5.83
N HIS A 222 7.87 2.12 -7.10
CA HIS A 222 6.91 3.03 -7.70
C HIS A 222 5.52 2.39 -7.76
N VAL A 223 4.48 3.15 -7.46
CA VAL A 223 3.10 2.64 -7.37
C VAL A 223 2.60 2.00 -8.67
N ASP A 224 3.03 2.51 -9.83
CA ASP A 224 2.67 1.92 -11.13
C ASP A 224 3.30 0.54 -11.35
N ASP A 225 4.55 0.34 -10.90
CA ASP A 225 5.19 -1.00 -10.93
C ASP A 225 4.41 -1.97 -10.03
N HIS A 226 3.97 -1.51 -8.87
CA HIS A 226 3.13 -2.32 -7.98
C HIS A 226 1.78 -2.66 -8.63
N CYS A 227 1.12 -1.70 -9.28
CA CYS A 227 -0.14 -1.93 -9.98
C CYS A 227 0.01 -2.95 -11.11
N GLU A 228 1.10 -2.87 -11.88
CA GLU A 228 1.43 -3.83 -12.93
C GLU A 228 1.65 -5.23 -12.37
N ALA A 229 2.41 -5.35 -11.26
CA ALA A 229 2.62 -6.63 -10.57
C ALA A 229 1.32 -7.25 -10.07
N ILE A 230 0.44 -6.46 -9.44
CA ILE A 230 -0.88 -6.94 -8.97
C ILE A 230 -1.73 -7.44 -10.15
N LEU A 231 -1.74 -6.72 -11.26
CA LEU A 231 -2.48 -7.14 -12.46
C LEU A 231 -1.89 -8.45 -13.03
N ALA A 232 -0.55 -8.57 -13.07
CA ALA A 232 0.11 -9.81 -13.49
C ALA A 232 -0.25 -11.01 -12.58
N VAL A 233 -0.30 -10.80 -11.26
CA VAL A 233 -0.72 -11.85 -10.30
C VAL A 233 -2.20 -12.17 -10.48
N LEU A 234 -3.05 -11.17 -10.71
CA LEU A 234 -4.48 -11.38 -10.96
C LEU A 234 -4.72 -12.26 -12.20
N GLU A 235 -3.98 -12.01 -13.28
CA GLU A 235 -4.15 -12.72 -14.55
C GLU A 235 -3.50 -14.10 -14.56
N ARG A 236 -2.29 -14.23 -14.01
CA ARG A 236 -1.43 -15.39 -14.21
C ARG A 236 -0.91 -16.06 -12.93
N GLY A 237 -1.15 -15.46 -11.76
CA GLY A 237 -0.66 -16.01 -10.48
C GLY A 237 -1.16 -17.43 -10.23
N GLU A 238 -0.34 -18.31 -9.67
CA GLU A 238 -0.73 -19.66 -9.28
C GLU A 238 -1.48 -19.65 -7.94
N ARG A 239 -2.60 -20.38 -7.86
CA ARG A 239 -3.41 -20.52 -6.65
C ARG A 239 -2.57 -20.93 -5.43
N GLY A 240 -2.75 -20.22 -4.34
CA GLY A 240 -2.06 -20.49 -3.08
C GLY A 240 -0.65 -19.88 -2.98
N ARG A 241 -0.14 -19.29 -4.08
CA ARG A 241 1.17 -18.66 -4.06
C ARG A 241 1.15 -17.30 -3.35
N THR A 242 2.26 -17.01 -2.72
CA THR A 242 2.65 -15.67 -2.30
C THR A 242 3.68 -15.14 -3.28
N TYR A 243 3.58 -13.87 -3.67
CA TYR A 243 4.53 -13.18 -4.54
C TYR A 243 5.06 -11.92 -3.83
N ASN A 244 6.36 -11.85 -3.64
CA ASN A 244 7.04 -10.65 -3.20
C ASN A 244 7.18 -9.67 -4.36
N ILE A 245 6.92 -8.37 -4.09
CA ILE A 245 6.98 -7.30 -5.09
C ILE A 245 7.88 -6.19 -4.56
N GLY A 246 9.12 -6.13 -5.03
CA GLY A 246 10.15 -5.19 -4.60
C GLY A 246 10.61 -4.25 -5.71
N GLY A 247 11.11 -3.07 -5.31
CA GLY A 247 11.64 -2.06 -6.23
C GLY A 247 13.12 -2.22 -6.55
N ASN A 248 13.85 -3.06 -5.80
CA ASN A 248 15.31 -3.17 -5.85
C ASN A 248 16.01 -1.81 -5.61
N ASN A 249 15.44 -0.97 -4.75
CA ASN A 249 15.87 0.40 -4.48
C ASN A 249 16.02 0.65 -2.98
N GLU A 250 16.91 -0.09 -2.32
CA GLU A 250 17.18 0.12 -0.91
C GLU A 250 17.82 1.49 -0.65
N ARG A 251 17.23 2.27 0.25
CA ARG A 251 17.75 3.58 0.68
C ARG A 251 17.54 3.75 2.17
N SER A 252 18.53 4.33 2.85
CA SER A 252 18.33 4.80 4.21
C SER A 252 17.42 6.05 4.23
N ASN A 253 16.71 6.25 5.34
CA ASN A 253 15.86 7.42 5.48
C ASN A 253 16.66 8.73 5.38
N ILE A 254 17.90 8.73 5.85
CA ILE A 254 18.77 9.93 5.75
C ILE A 254 19.20 10.18 4.30
N ASP A 255 19.54 9.13 3.52
CA ASP A 255 19.86 9.28 2.10
C ASP A 255 18.66 9.79 1.31
N LEU A 256 17.48 9.23 1.55
CA LEU A 256 16.22 9.70 0.96
C LEU A 256 15.98 11.18 1.31
N THR A 257 16.20 11.56 2.57
CA THR A 257 16.03 12.95 3.03
C THR A 257 16.95 13.89 2.27
N HIS A 258 18.25 13.60 2.20
CA HIS A 258 19.21 14.43 1.47
C HIS A 258 18.86 14.54 -0.01
N GLN A 259 18.39 13.46 -0.64
CA GLN A 259 17.99 13.49 -2.06
C GLN A 259 16.76 14.37 -2.28
N ILE A 260 15.74 14.29 -1.41
CA ILE A 260 14.56 15.17 -1.49
C ILE A 260 14.98 16.64 -1.31
N LEU A 261 15.82 16.93 -0.31
CA LEU A 261 16.33 18.28 -0.07
C LEU A 261 17.08 18.82 -1.29
N ALA A 262 18.02 18.03 -1.83
CA ALA A 262 18.81 18.43 -3.00
C ALA A 262 17.94 18.67 -4.25
N ILE A 263 16.95 17.82 -4.53
CA ILE A 263 16.02 17.99 -5.66
C ILE A 263 15.17 19.25 -5.49
N MET A 264 14.84 19.60 -4.26
CA MET A 264 14.00 20.76 -3.95
C MET A 264 14.79 22.06 -3.72
N GLY A 265 16.14 22.00 -3.68
CA GLY A 265 17.02 23.16 -3.52
C GLY A 265 17.19 23.62 -2.07
N PHE A 266 17.10 22.70 -1.10
CA PHE A 266 17.28 22.95 0.32
C PHE A 266 18.51 22.23 0.86
N GLY A 267 19.03 22.69 2.02
CA GLY A 267 20.12 22.07 2.77
C GLY A 267 19.65 21.40 4.06
N ASP A 268 20.64 20.89 4.83
CA ASP A 268 20.41 20.11 6.05
C ASP A 268 19.75 20.93 7.19
N GLU A 269 19.76 22.26 7.11
CA GLU A 269 19.06 23.15 8.03
C GLU A 269 17.54 22.89 8.07
N MET A 270 17.01 22.24 7.03
CA MET A 270 15.60 21.84 6.95
C MET A 270 15.33 20.50 7.63
N ILE A 271 16.32 19.78 8.10
CA ILE A 271 16.12 18.55 8.87
C ILE A 271 15.76 18.89 10.31
N GLN A 272 14.70 18.26 10.81
CA GLN A 272 14.31 18.29 12.21
C GLN A 272 14.45 16.90 12.81
N PRO A 273 15.49 16.60 13.60
CA PRO A 273 15.58 15.35 14.34
C PRO A 273 14.40 15.17 15.29
N VAL A 274 13.75 14.02 15.24
CA VAL A 274 12.65 13.67 16.14
C VAL A 274 12.93 12.32 16.81
N LYS A 275 12.28 12.09 17.97
CA LYS A 275 12.43 10.83 18.70
C LYS A 275 11.98 9.66 17.83
N ASP A 276 12.77 8.58 17.85
CA ASP A 276 12.39 7.37 17.12
C ASP A 276 11.13 6.71 17.69
N ARG A 277 10.38 6.04 16.82
CA ARG A 277 9.15 5.34 17.21
C ARG A 277 9.47 3.98 17.86
N PRO A 278 8.64 3.49 18.78
CA PRO A 278 8.77 2.13 19.30
C PRO A 278 8.65 1.08 18.19
N GLY A 279 9.47 0.02 18.27
CA GLY A 279 9.40 -1.09 17.30
C GLY A 279 9.75 -0.70 15.86
N HIS A 280 10.61 0.30 15.67
CA HIS A 280 11.01 0.76 14.33
C HIS A 280 12.00 -0.22 13.70
N ASP A 281 11.53 -1.02 12.77
CA ASP A 281 12.33 -1.98 12.02
C ASP A 281 13.49 -1.32 11.30
N ARG A 282 14.67 -1.93 11.37
CA ARG A 282 15.91 -1.33 10.87
C ARG A 282 16.06 -1.43 9.36
N ARG A 283 15.71 -2.57 8.75
CA ARG A 283 15.86 -2.77 7.31
C ARG A 283 14.78 -3.66 6.75
N TYR A 284 14.21 -3.24 5.64
CA TYR A 284 13.40 -4.06 4.74
C TYR A 284 14.09 -4.18 3.40
N ALA A 285 14.23 -5.41 2.92
CA ALA A 285 14.73 -5.72 1.59
C ALA A 285 14.09 -7.03 1.14
N ILE A 286 13.51 -7.02 -0.04
CA ILE A 286 12.67 -8.10 -0.53
C ILE A 286 13.27 -8.74 -1.78
N ASP A 287 13.22 -10.07 -1.88
CA ASP A 287 13.54 -10.80 -3.09
C ASP A 287 12.27 -10.96 -3.94
N ALA A 288 12.23 -10.30 -5.09
CA ALA A 288 11.14 -10.40 -6.06
C ALA A 288 11.41 -11.46 -7.16
N GLY A 289 12.38 -12.34 -6.99
CA GLY A 289 12.78 -13.31 -8.01
C GLY A 289 11.70 -14.35 -8.36
N ARG A 290 10.74 -14.61 -7.47
CA ARG A 290 9.63 -15.53 -7.78
C ARG A 290 8.68 -14.91 -8.81
N ILE A 291 8.23 -13.68 -8.63
CA ILE A 291 7.32 -13.04 -9.58
C ILE A 291 8.01 -12.82 -10.93
N GLU A 292 9.32 -12.53 -10.95
CA GLU A 292 10.10 -12.43 -12.18
C GLU A 292 10.11 -13.77 -12.94
N ARG A 293 10.48 -14.86 -12.29
CA ARG A 293 10.60 -16.19 -12.94
C ARG A 293 9.25 -16.75 -13.39
N GLU A 294 8.20 -16.61 -12.57
CA GLU A 294 6.90 -17.24 -12.81
C GLU A 294 5.98 -16.38 -13.68
N LEU A 295 6.03 -15.04 -13.54
CA LEU A 295 5.11 -14.12 -14.21
C LEU A 295 5.79 -13.16 -15.19
N GLY A 296 7.14 -13.15 -15.26
CA GLY A 296 7.91 -12.29 -16.17
C GLY A 296 7.85 -10.81 -15.79
N TRP A 297 7.51 -10.47 -14.54
CA TRP A 297 7.43 -9.08 -14.09
C TRP A 297 8.73 -8.63 -13.44
N THR A 298 9.17 -7.43 -13.79
CA THR A 298 10.26 -6.68 -13.14
C THR A 298 9.90 -5.21 -13.04
N PRO A 299 10.35 -4.49 -11.99
CA PRO A 299 10.04 -3.07 -11.86
C PRO A 299 10.72 -2.27 -12.98
N SER A 300 9.97 -1.45 -13.69
CA SER A 300 10.44 -0.66 -14.83
C SER A 300 10.38 0.86 -14.61
N ARG A 301 9.52 1.30 -13.68
CA ARG A 301 9.26 2.73 -13.35
C ARG A 301 9.89 3.16 -12.03
N SER A 302 10.46 2.23 -11.27
CA SER A 302 11.15 2.51 -10.00
C SER A 302 12.57 3.03 -10.17
N ALA A 303 13.01 3.35 -11.39
CA ALA A 303 14.36 3.83 -11.69
C ALA A 303 14.71 5.10 -10.90
N TRP A 304 15.64 4.95 -9.95
CA TRP A 304 16.08 6.02 -9.07
C TRP A 304 17.29 6.79 -9.65
N PRO A 305 17.37 8.15 -9.57
CA PRO A 305 16.47 9.08 -8.87
C PRO A 305 15.33 9.66 -9.73
N LEU A 306 15.13 9.18 -10.96
CA LEU A 306 14.14 9.74 -11.89
C LEU A 306 12.72 9.65 -11.30
N ALA A 307 12.31 8.49 -10.84
CA ALA A 307 10.99 8.26 -10.26
C ALA A 307 10.71 9.17 -9.04
N LEU A 308 11.73 9.44 -8.21
CA LEU A 308 11.58 10.40 -7.10
C LEU A 308 11.37 11.82 -7.60
N ARG A 309 12.10 12.27 -8.66
CA ARG A 309 11.94 13.60 -9.26
C ARG A 309 10.53 13.78 -9.84
N GLU A 310 10.02 12.79 -10.54
CA GLU A 310 8.67 12.81 -11.12
C GLU A 310 7.60 12.85 -10.01
N THR A 311 7.77 12.08 -8.94
CA THR A 311 6.88 12.12 -7.77
C THR A 311 6.90 13.50 -7.12
N ILE A 312 8.08 14.11 -6.89
CA ILE A 312 8.19 15.46 -6.33
C ILE A 312 7.52 16.49 -7.24
N ALA A 313 7.73 16.39 -8.57
CA ALA A 313 7.08 17.26 -9.55
C ALA A 313 5.55 17.16 -9.44
N TRP A 314 5.01 15.95 -9.35
CA TRP A 314 3.57 15.75 -9.21
C TRP A 314 3.00 16.51 -7.98
N TYR A 315 3.66 16.45 -6.80
CA TYR A 315 3.20 17.20 -5.62
C TYR A 315 3.30 18.71 -5.80
N LYS A 316 4.31 19.22 -6.51
CA LYS A 316 4.43 20.64 -6.85
C LYS A 316 3.30 21.10 -7.76
N ASP A 317 2.90 20.27 -8.72
CA ASP A 317 1.89 20.59 -9.73
C ASP A 317 0.46 20.38 -9.22
N ASN A 318 0.27 19.64 -8.11
CA ASN A 318 -1.05 19.33 -7.54
C ASN A 318 -1.24 19.89 -6.11
N PRO A 319 -0.95 21.19 -5.84
CA PRO A 319 -1.00 21.75 -4.48
C PRO A 319 -2.41 21.81 -3.91
N GLN A 320 -3.44 21.93 -4.74
CA GLN A 320 -4.83 21.98 -4.29
C GLN A 320 -5.28 20.62 -3.72
N TRP A 321 -4.82 19.51 -4.32
CA TRP A 321 -5.16 18.16 -3.87
C TRP A 321 -4.61 17.91 -2.46
N TRP A 322 -3.29 18.01 -2.25
CA TRP A 322 -2.70 17.67 -0.96
C TRP A 322 -3.02 18.68 0.15
N ARG A 323 -3.30 19.96 -0.18
CA ARG A 323 -3.74 20.95 0.82
C ARG A 323 -5.12 20.59 1.38
N ARG A 324 -6.06 20.11 0.55
CA ARG A 324 -7.36 19.62 1.02
C ARG A 324 -7.19 18.37 1.90
N VAL A 325 -6.36 17.44 1.48
CA VAL A 325 -6.06 16.22 2.25
C VAL A 325 -5.43 16.57 3.60
N LYS A 326 -4.54 17.57 3.67
CA LYS A 326 -3.89 18.03 4.92
C LYS A 326 -4.80 18.85 5.84
N SER A 327 -6.03 19.15 5.46
CA SER A 327 -7.01 19.85 6.30
C SER A 327 -7.76 18.89 7.24
N GLY A 328 -8.38 19.42 8.29
CA GLY A 328 -9.25 18.63 9.19
C GLY A 328 -8.49 17.59 10.04
N ALA A 329 -8.94 16.33 9.98
CA ALA A 329 -8.42 15.26 10.85
C ALA A 329 -6.91 15.00 10.70
N TYR A 330 -6.34 15.23 9.51
CA TYR A 330 -4.89 15.12 9.31
C TYR A 330 -4.12 16.16 10.12
N ARG A 331 -4.62 17.40 10.19
CA ARG A 331 -3.96 18.46 10.96
C ARG A 331 -3.87 18.13 12.44
N ALA A 332 -4.95 17.61 13.03
CA ALA A 332 -4.96 17.17 14.43
C ALA A 332 -3.94 16.04 14.67
N TYR A 333 -3.87 15.05 13.78
CA TYR A 333 -2.87 13.99 13.84
C TYR A 333 -1.44 14.54 13.73
N TYR A 334 -1.18 15.46 12.79
CA TYR A 334 0.14 16.07 12.58
C TYR A 334 0.62 16.84 13.83
N GLU A 335 -0.27 17.62 14.44
CA GLU A 335 0.02 18.38 15.66
C GLU A 335 0.32 17.45 16.85
N GLN A 336 -0.42 16.34 16.98
CA GLN A 336 -0.16 15.32 18.01
C GLN A 336 1.19 14.63 17.84
N GLN A 337 1.59 14.31 16.60
CA GLN A 337 2.79 13.52 16.30
C GLN A 337 4.06 14.37 16.28
N TYR A 338 4.00 15.56 15.72
CA TYR A 338 5.15 16.41 15.41
C TYR A 338 5.10 17.80 16.07
N GLY A 339 3.99 18.19 16.69
CA GLY A 339 3.88 19.43 17.43
C GLY A 339 4.90 19.46 18.58
N SER A 340 5.63 20.56 18.73
CA SER A 340 6.51 20.77 19.88
C SER A 340 5.69 20.63 21.16
N LYS A 341 5.97 19.61 21.95
CA LYS A 341 5.57 19.60 23.36
C LYS A 341 6.41 20.72 23.99
N ALA A 342 5.77 21.87 24.23
CA ALA A 342 6.32 22.96 25.01
C ALA A 342 6.63 22.51 26.44
#